data_08da8ec72ab6bd4e130abc666f10bb28
#
_entry.id   08da8ec72ab6bd4e130abc666f10bb28
#
_cell.length_a   1.000
_cell.length_b   1.000
_cell.length_c   1.000
_cell.angle_alpha   90.00
_cell.angle_beta   90.00
_cell.angle_gamma   90.00
#
_symmetry.space_group_name_H-M   'P 1'
#
loop_
_entity.id
_entity.type
_entity.pdbx_description
1 polymer ?
#
loop_
_entity_poly.entity_id
_entity_poly.type
_entity_poly.pdbx_seq_one_letter_code
_entity_poly.pdbx_strand_id
1 'polypeptide(L)'
;MSELIFRRAGENDAETVRALTHAAYAKWVAVIGRRPKPMNVDYEQAVQTHVIELAYEDGVLVALYEIIPAADHLLLENIAVAPAHQRKGLGHRLMARIEALARARGLSKVRLYTNKAFDTNLAFYQKLGYTIEREEPIKTGGTLVHFVKTVKQP
;
A
#
# COMPACT_ATOMS: atom_id res chain seq x y z
N MET A 1 -16.72 -14.88 6.17
CA MET A 1 -15.46 -14.10 6.10
C MET A 1 -15.40 -13.18 7.31
N SER A 2 -14.28 -13.20 8.02
CA SER A 2 -14.13 -12.37 9.22
C SER A 2 -14.08 -10.89 8.87
N GLU A 3 -14.57 -10.06 9.77
CA GLU A 3 -14.52 -8.61 9.65
C GLU A 3 -13.11 -8.11 9.90
N LEU A 4 -12.68 -7.11 9.11
CA LEU A 4 -11.45 -6.38 9.37
C LEU A 4 -11.75 -5.16 10.21
N ILE A 5 -10.99 -5.01 11.30
CA ILE A 5 -11.08 -3.84 12.17
C ILE A 5 -9.85 -2.98 11.89
N PHE A 6 -10.07 -1.71 11.59
CA PHE A 6 -9.00 -0.77 11.27
C PHE A 6 -8.76 0.18 12.42
N ARG A 7 -7.48 0.43 12.71
CA ARG A 7 -7.06 1.38 13.75
C ARG A 7 -5.97 2.30 13.17
N ARG A 8 -6.11 3.59 13.39
CA ARG A 8 -5.08 4.56 12.98
C ARG A 8 -3.79 4.31 13.77
N ALA A 9 -2.68 4.14 13.07
CA ALA A 9 -1.36 4.03 13.69
C ALA A 9 -0.90 5.40 14.20
N GLY A 10 -0.35 5.42 15.40
CA GLY A 10 0.22 6.60 16.01
C GLY A 10 1.71 6.42 16.29
N GLU A 11 2.31 7.36 17.02
CA GLU A 11 3.76 7.36 17.26
C GLU A 11 4.28 6.09 17.91
N ASN A 12 3.45 5.43 18.74
CA ASN A 12 3.85 4.20 19.43
C ASN A 12 3.77 2.96 18.52
N ASP A 13 3.30 3.12 17.29
CA ASP A 13 3.10 2.01 16.35
C ASP A 13 4.20 1.93 15.29
N ALA A 14 5.17 2.84 15.29
CA ALA A 14 6.19 2.91 14.22
C ALA A 14 6.93 1.59 14.05
N GLU A 15 7.33 0.94 15.14
CA GLU A 15 8.04 -0.34 15.07
C GLU A 15 7.16 -1.46 14.50
N THR A 16 5.89 -1.47 14.89
CA THR A 16 4.91 -2.43 14.35
C THR A 16 4.74 -2.25 12.84
N VAL A 17 4.62 -1.01 12.39
CA VAL A 17 4.51 -0.68 10.96
C VAL A 17 5.76 -1.14 10.21
N ARG A 18 6.94 -0.82 10.75
CA ARG A 18 8.22 -1.22 10.16
C ARG A 18 8.34 -2.74 10.04
N ALA A 19 8.07 -3.44 11.13
CA ALA A 19 8.23 -4.90 11.18
C ALA A 19 7.30 -5.59 10.16
N LEU A 20 6.04 -5.20 10.10
CA LEU A 20 5.10 -5.79 9.15
C LEU A 20 5.49 -5.47 7.71
N THR A 21 5.89 -4.23 7.44
CA THR A 21 6.33 -3.82 6.10
C THR A 21 7.55 -4.63 5.67
N HIS A 22 8.57 -4.74 6.54
CA HIS A 22 9.77 -5.52 6.23
C HIS A 22 9.41 -6.98 5.93
N ALA A 23 8.55 -7.59 6.74
CA ALA A 23 8.16 -8.98 6.54
C ALA A 23 7.43 -9.15 5.18
N ALA A 24 6.53 -8.23 4.84
CA ALA A 24 5.75 -8.31 3.61
C ALA A 24 6.61 -8.13 2.35
N TYR A 25 7.64 -7.27 2.41
CA TYR A 25 8.48 -6.96 1.26
C TYR A 25 9.74 -7.81 1.15
N ALA A 26 10.06 -8.62 2.15
CA ALA A 26 11.30 -9.41 2.19
C ALA A 26 11.48 -10.27 0.93
N LYS A 27 10.40 -10.83 0.40
CA LYS A 27 10.43 -11.66 -0.82
C LYS A 27 10.95 -10.93 -2.05
N TRP A 28 10.81 -9.60 -2.09
CA TRP A 28 11.22 -8.81 -3.25
C TRP A 28 12.71 -8.45 -3.22
N VAL A 29 13.39 -8.58 -2.08
CA VAL A 29 14.82 -8.27 -1.97
C VAL A 29 15.64 -9.10 -2.96
N ALA A 30 15.35 -10.39 -3.05
CA ALA A 30 16.06 -11.28 -3.98
C ALA A 30 15.75 -10.94 -5.44
N VAL A 31 14.54 -10.44 -5.72
CA VAL A 31 14.09 -10.12 -7.08
C VAL A 31 14.85 -8.92 -7.65
N ILE A 32 15.01 -7.86 -6.85
CA ILE A 32 15.63 -6.61 -7.34
C ILE A 32 17.08 -6.43 -6.85
N GLY A 33 17.59 -7.34 -6.03
CA GLY A 33 18.96 -7.28 -5.54
C GLY A 33 19.24 -6.20 -4.51
N ARG A 34 18.20 -5.63 -3.91
CA ARG A 34 18.30 -4.59 -2.88
C ARG A 34 16.99 -4.50 -2.11
N ARG A 35 16.99 -3.73 -1.04
CA ARG A 35 15.75 -3.52 -0.27
C ARG A 35 14.81 -2.57 -1.04
N PRO A 36 13.52 -2.95 -1.23
CA PRO A 36 12.54 -2.03 -1.80
C PRO A 36 12.37 -0.78 -0.92
N LYS A 37 11.96 0.31 -1.53
CA LYS A 37 11.80 1.61 -0.85
C LYS A 37 11.04 1.52 0.48
N PRO A 38 9.91 0.80 0.60
CA PRO A 38 9.18 0.74 1.88
C PRO A 38 9.99 0.18 3.04
N MET A 39 11.05 -0.59 2.77
CA MET A 39 11.93 -1.12 3.82
C MET A 39 12.95 -0.11 4.32
N ASN A 40 13.06 1.07 3.68
CA ASN A 40 14.05 2.09 4.01
C ASN A 40 13.42 3.39 4.53
N VAL A 41 12.12 3.38 4.81
CA VAL A 41 11.38 4.57 5.26
C VAL A 41 11.54 4.77 6.76
N ASP A 42 11.60 6.04 7.18
CA ASP A 42 11.54 6.44 8.58
C ASP A 42 10.09 6.40 9.05
N TYR A 43 9.68 5.30 9.69
CA TYR A 43 8.30 5.12 10.11
C TYR A 43 7.95 5.91 11.37
N GLU A 44 8.93 6.34 12.16
CA GLU A 44 8.69 7.29 13.25
C GLU A 44 8.11 8.59 12.71
N GLN A 45 8.63 9.06 11.58
CA GLN A 45 8.11 10.25 10.91
C GLN A 45 6.83 9.97 10.15
N ALA A 46 6.76 8.85 9.43
CA ALA A 46 5.62 8.52 8.58
C ALA A 46 4.31 8.40 9.36
N VAL A 47 4.33 7.81 10.57
CA VAL A 47 3.12 7.68 11.39
C VAL A 47 2.58 9.05 11.85
N GLN A 48 3.44 10.08 11.86
CA GLN A 48 3.04 11.44 12.26
C GLN A 48 2.56 12.27 11.08
N THR A 49 3.07 12.02 9.88
CA THR A 49 2.83 12.88 8.71
C THR A 49 1.89 12.28 7.68
N HIS A 50 1.78 10.96 7.62
CA HIS A 50 0.90 10.26 6.69
C HIS A 50 -0.23 9.56 7.44
N VAL A 51 -1.21 9.07 6.68
CA VAL A 51 -2.29 8.27 7.26
C VAL A 51 -1.92 6.81 7.11
N ILE A 52 -1.67 6.14 8.23
CA ILE A 52 -1.38 4.71 8.26
C ILE A 52 -2.46 4.04 9.09
N GLU A 53 -3.10 3.02 8.53
CA GLU A 53 -4.08 2.22 9.27
C GLU A 53 -3.59 0.78 9.38
N LEU A 54 -3.77 0.23 10.57
CA LEU A 54 -3.48 -1.17 10.87
C LEU A 54 -4.79 -1.96 10.77
N ALA A 55 -4.74 -3.11 10.10
CA ALA A 55 -5.92 -3.96 9.90
C ALA A 55 -5.79 -5.22 10.74
N TYR A 56 -6.81 -5.49 11.55
CA TYR A 56 -6.87 -6.65 12.42
C TYR A 56 -8.02 -7.56 12.00
N GLU A 57 -7.77 -8.86 12.06
CA GLU A 57 -8.79 -9.89 11.86
C GLU A 57 -8.76 -10.80 13.08
N ASP A 58 -9.88 -10.90 13.79
CA ASP A 58 -9.99 -11.69 15.03
C ASP A 58 -8.89 -11.34 16.04
N GLY A 59 -8.59 -10.04 16.18
CA GLY A 59 -7.59 -9.54 17.12
C GLY A 59 -6.15 -9.70 16.66
N VAL A 60 -5.90 -10.23 15.47
CA VAL A 60 -4.56 -10.45 14.93
C VAL A 60 -4.26 -9.40 13.87
N LEU A 61 -3.10 -8.75 13.97
CA LEU A 61 -2.65 -7.80 12.96
C LEU A 61 -2.30 -8.55 11.68
N VAL A 62 -3.01 -8.27 10.58
CA VAL A 62 -2.84 -9.01 9.33
C VAL A 62 -2.33 -8.15 8.18
N ALA A 63 -2.50 -6.83 8.25
CA ALA A 63 -2.12 -5.95 7.15
C ALA A 63 -2.07 -4.49 7.59
N LEU A 64 -1.53 -3.65 6.72
CA LEU A 64 -1.58 -2.20 6.89
C LEU A 64 -1.55 -1.52 5.52
N TYR A 65 -1.90 -0.24 5.51
CA TYR A 65 -1.64 0.61 4.37
C TYR A 65 -1.27 2.01 4.84
N GLU A 66 -0.55 2.71 3.97
CA GLU A 66 -0.12 4.09 4.19
C GLU A 66 -0.60 4.91 3.00
N ILE A 67 -1.38 5.95 3.29
CA ILE A 67 -1.95 6.81 2.25
C ILE A 67 -1.61 8.27 2.53
N ILE A 68 -1.48 9.04 1.44
CA ILE A 68 -1.16 10.46 1.51
C ILE A 68 -2.21 11.21 0.67
N PRO A 69 -3.16 11.93 1.32
CA PRO A 69 -4.14 12.72 0.56
C PRO A 69 -3.46 13.88 -0.17
N ALA A 70 -3.81 14.07 -1.43
CA ALA A 70 -3.38 15.19 -2.25
C ALA A 70 -4.60 15.99 -2.72
N ALA A 71 -4.40 16.99 -3.59
CA ALA A 71 -5.47 17.89 -3.98
C ALA A 71 -6.62 17.19 -4.72
N ASP A 72 -6.28 16.24 -5.61
CA ASP A 72 -7.28 15.58 -6.46
C ASP A 72 -7.25 14.04 -6.37
N HIS A 73 -6.35 13.50 -5.55
CA HIS A 73 -6.19 12.06 -5.46
C HIS A 73 -5.71 11.61 -4.08
N LEU A 74 -5.88 10.33 -3.83
CA LEU A 74 -5.30 9.68 -2.66
C LEU A 74 -4.12 8.86 -3.16
N LEU A 75 -2.92 9.14 -2.65
CA LEU A 75 -1.72 8.37 -3.01
C LEU A 75 -1.58 7.19 -2.04
N LEU A 76 -1.58 5.97 -2.58
CA LEU A 76 -1.23 4.78 -1.81
C LEU A 76 0.29 4.66 -1.82
N GLU A 77 0.92 4.98 -0.68
CA GLU A 77 2.37 4.98 -0.55
C GLU A 77 2.90 3.58 -0.20
N ASN A 78 2.15 2.81 0.58
CA ASN A 78 2.56 1.48 1.03
C ASN A 78 1.33 0.64 1.33
N ILE A 79 1.37 -0.63 0.95
CA ILE A 79 0.39 -1.63 1.35
C ILE A 79 1.16 -2.91 1.69
N ALA A 80 0.88 -3.48 2.85
CA ALA A 80 1.60 -4.64 3.33
C ALA A 80 0.63 -5.63 3.97
N VAL A 81 0.69 -6.88 3.51
CA VAL A 81 -0.07 -7.99 4.08
C VAL A 81 0.93 -8.95 4.72
N ALA A 82 0.69 -9.34 5.96
CA ALA A 82 1.56 -10.28 6.67
C ALA A 82 1.73 -11.56 5.83
N PRO A 83 2.96 -12.10 5.72
CA PRO A 83 3.20 -13.26 4.86
C PRO A 83 2.26 -14.44 5.11
N ALA A 84 1.94 -14.73 6.37
CA ALA A 84 1.03 -15.83 6.73
C ALA A 84 -0.41 -15.58 6.28
N HIS A 85 -0.76 -14.35 5.93
CA HIS A 85 -2.11 -13.95 5.55
C HIS A 85 -2.23 -13.51 4.10
N GLN A 86 -1.18 -13.66 3.31
CA GLN A 86 -1.22 -13.38 1.87
C GLN A 86 -2.05 -14.45 1.13
N ARG A 87 -2.54 -14.11 -0.07
CA ARG A 87 -3.34 -14.98 -0.94
C ARG A 87 -4.70 -15.37 -0.34
N LYS A 88 -5.23 -14.54 0.57
CA LYS A 88 -6.56 -14.74 1.17
C LYS A 88 -7.54 -13.64 0.79
N GLY A 89 -7.20 -12.84 -0.22
CA GLY A 89 -8.06 -11.76 -0.67
C GLY A 89 -8.00 -10.49 0.17
N LEU A 90 -7.06 -10.38 1.12
CA LEU A 90 -6.93 -9.17 1.93
C LEU A 90 -6.56 -7.95 1.11
N GLY A 91 -5.68 -8.11 0.11
CA GLY A 91 -5.32 -7.00 -0.77
C GLY A 91 -6.53 -6.36 -1.43
N HIS A 92 -7.48 -7.16 -1.92
CA HIS A 92 -8.72 -6.67 -2.50
C HIS A 92 -9.55 -5.88 -1.48
N ARG A 93 -9.64 -6.40 -0.25
CA ARG A 93 -10.42 -5.75 0.81
C ARG A 93 -9.78 -4.41 1.22
N LEU A 94 -8.45 -4.38 1.30
CA LEU A 94 -7.72 -3.14 1.61
C LEU A 94 -7.92 -2.11 0.49
N MET A 95 -7.79 -2.51 -0.77
CA MET A 95 -7.98 -1.58 -1.88
C MET A 95 -9.41 -1.05 -1.95
N ALA A 96 -10.40 -1.88 -1.67
CA ALA A 96 -11.80 -1.43 -1.59
C ALA A 96 -11.97 -0.34 -0.52
N ARG A 97 -11.34 -0.52 0.65
CA ARG A 97 -11.38 0.49 1.70
C ARG A 97 -10.68 1.78 1.30
N ILE A 98 -9.51 1.67 0.68
CA ILE A 98 -8.75 2.85 0.23
C ILE A 98 -9.57 3.65 -0.78
N GLU A 99 -10.22 2.98 -1.72
CA GLU A 99 -11.09 3.65 -2.71
C GLU A 99 -12.30 4.29 -2.04
N ALA A 100 -12.88 3.64 -1.03
CA ALA A 100 -13.98 4.22 -0.26
C ALA A 100 -13.53 5.46 0.50
N LEU A 101 -12.31 5.45 1.06
CA LEU A 101 -11.75 6.62 1.75
C LEU A 101 -11.53 7.79 0.79
N ALA A 102 -11.08 7.51 -0.43
CA ALA A 102 -10.93 8.54 -1.46
C ALA A 102 -12.29 9.18 -1.77
N ARG A 103 -13.33 8.36 -1.97
CA ARG A 103 -14.68 8.86 -2.22
C ARG A 103 -15.20 9.71 -1.06
N ALA A 104 -15.01 9.24 0.18
CA ALA A 104 -15.46 9.94 1.38
C ALA A 104 -14.78 11.30 1.54
N ARG A 105 -13.57 11.46 1.01
CA ARG A 105 -12.84 12.73 1.03
C ARG A 105 -13.13 13.61 -0.20
N GLY A 106 -14.02 13.17 -1.09
CA GLY A 106 -14.32 13.89 -2.32
C GLY A 106 -13.21 13.86 -3.36
N LEU A 107 -12.27 12.92 -3.23
CA LEU A 107 -11.17 12.76 -4.17
C LEU A 107 -11.59 11.84 -5.31
N SER A 108 -11.24 12.20 -6.54
CA SER A 108 -11.71 11.48 -7.72
C SER A 108 -10.80 10.34 -8.17
N LYS A 109 -9.60 10.24 -7.60
CA LYS A 109 -8.60 9.28 -8.06
C LYS A 109 -7.84 8.66 -6.90
N VAL A 110 -7.41 7.42 -7.13
CA VAL A 110 -6.38 6.75 -6.31
C VAL A 110 -5.18 6.54 -7.21
N ARG A 111 -4.01 6.94 -6.74
CA ARG A 111 -2.73 6.72 -7.43
C ARG A 111 -1.83 5.86 -6.59
N LEU A 112 -0.96 5.11 -7.26
CA LEU A 112 0.06 4.31 -6.59
C LEU A 112 1.22 4.09 -7.54
N TYR A 113 2.33 3.62 -7.00
CA TYR A 113 3.46 3.19 -7.82
C TYR A 113 4.03 1.90 -7.25
N THR A 114 4.66 1.11 -8.12
CA THR A 114 5.31 -0.14 -7.73
C THR A 114 6.49 -0.41 -8.67
N ASN A 115 7.42 -1.23 -8.23
CA ASN A 115 8.56 -1.60 -9.07
C ASN A 115 8.08 -2.49 -10.22
N LYS A 116 8.55 -2.20 -11.43
CA LYS A 116 8.17 -2.96 -12.63
C LYS A 116 8.52 -4.45 -12.52
N ALA A 117 9.54 -4.80 -11.73
CA ALA A 117 9.94 -6.18 -11.50
C ALA A 117 8.95 -6.96 -10.63
N PHE A 118 8.03 -6.27 -9.96
CA PHE A 118 7.03 -6.92 -9.10
C PHE A 118 5.80 -7.30 -9.95
N ASP A 119 5.98 -8.27 -10.84
CA ASP A 119 4.99 -8.65 -11.85
C ASP A 119 3.65 -9.07 -11.27
N THR A 120 3.62 -9.73 -10.11
CA THR A 120 2.37 -10.09 -9.45
C THR A 120 1.59 -8.86 -8.98
N ASN A 121 2.32 -7.80 -8.55
CA ASN A 121 1.70 -6.53 -8.17
C ASN A 121 1.10 -5.84 -9.39
N LEU A 122 1.82 -5.82 -10.51
CA LEU A 122 1.31 -5.21 -11.74
C LEU A 122 -0.01 -5.86 -12.17
N ALA A 123 -0.03 -7.19 -12.19
CA ALA A 123 -1.24 -7.94 -12.54
C ALA A 123 -2.39 -7.67 -11.56
N PHE A 124 -2.08 -7.61 -10.27
CA PHE A 124 -3.06 -7.35 -9.23
C PHE A 124 -3.77 -6.01 -9.44
N TYR A 125 -2.99 -4.93 -9.64
CA TYR A 125 -3.58 -3.60 -9.81
C TYR A 125 -4.34 -3.47 -11.13
N GLN A 126 -3.83 -4.09 -12.20
CA GLN A 126 -4.52 -4.06 -13.50
C GLN A 126 -5.88 -4.75 -13.42
N LYS A 127 -5.98 -5.87 -12.69
CA LYS A 127 -7.26 -6.56 -12.47
C LYS A 127 -8.25 -5.71 -11.69
N LEU A 128 -7.76 -4.85 -10.80
CA LEU A 128 -8.60 -3.93 -10.03
C LEU A 128 -9.07 -2.71 -10.83
N GLY A 129 -8.61 -2.58 -12.08
CA GLY A 129 -9.01 -1.48 -12.95
C GLY A 129 -8.05 -0.30 -12.94
N TYR A 130 -6.87 -0.46 -12.36
CA TYR A 130 -5.83 0.57 -12.41
C TYR A 130 -5.15 0.53 -13.77
N THR A 131 -4.85 1.70 -14.31
CA THR A 131 -4.14 1.84 -15.58
C THR A 131 -2.80 2.51 -15.36
N ILE A 132 -1.84 2.20 -16.23
CA ILE A 132 -0.50 2.78 -16.15
C ILE A 132 -0.53 4.21 -16.68
N GLU A 133 -0.10 5.19 -15.85
CA GLU A 133 0.06 6.58 -16.28
C GLU A 133 1.42 6.83 -16.90
N ARG A 134 2.46 6.28 -16.30
CA ARG A 134 3.84 6.50 -16.74
C ARG A 134 4.79 5.49 -16.09
N GLU A 135 5.98 5.42 -16.63
CA GLU A 135 7.10 4.68 -16.04
C GLU A 135 8.19 5.67 -15.69
N GLU A 136 8.88 5.40 -14.60
CA GLU A 136 9.94 6.27 -14.10
C GLU A 136 11.20 5.47 -13.83
N PRO A 137 12.31 5.72 -14.55
CA PRO A 137 13.58 5.06 -14.25
C PRO A 137 14.09 5.45 -12.87
N ILE A 138 14.62 4.47 -12.13
CA ILE A 138 15.21 4.70 -10.82
C ILE A 138 16.72 4.84 -10.99
N LYS A 139 17.30 5.89 -10.39
CA LYS A 139 18.75 6.15 -10.52
C LYS A 139 19.62 4.97 -10.12
N THR A 140 19.20 4.20 -9.12
CA THR A 140 19.93 3.04 -8.61
C THR A 140 19.65 1.77 -9.41
N GLY A 141 18.83 1.84 -10.44
CA GLY A 141 18.47 0.72 -11.30
C GLY A 141 17.01 0.32 -11.17
N GLY A 142 16.44 -0.17 -12.27
CA GLY A 142 15.04 -0.57 -12.35
C GLY A 142 14.11 0.58 -12.72
N THR A 143 12.83 0.29 -12.69
CA THR A 143 11.79 1.22 -13.15
C THR A 143 10.60 1.14 -12.22
N LEU A 144 10.03 2.31 -11.87
CA LEU A 144 8.74 2.40 -11.20
C LEU A 144 7.63 2.51 -12.23
N VAL A 145 6.52 1.84 -11.98
CA VAL A 145 5.30 1.95 -12.78
C VAL A 145 4.27 2.69 -11.94
N HIS A 146 3.76 3.79 -12.48
CA HIS A 146 2.75 4.62 -11.81
C HIS A 146 1.37 4.28 -12.36
N PHE A 147 0.45 3.96 -11.44
CA PHE A 147 -0.92 3.56 -11.75
C PHE A 147 -1.92 4.60 -11.25
N VAL A 148 -3.05 4.68 -11.94
CA VAL A 148 -4.17 5.52 -11.52
C VAL A 148 -5.49 4.79 -11.76
N LYS A 149 -6.46 5.05 -10.89
CA LYS A 149 -7.84 4.64 -11.08
C LYS A 149 -8.75 5.79 -10.69
N THR A 150 -9.71 6.10 -11.55
CA THR A 150 -10.77 7.05 -11.24
C THR A 150 -11.81 6.33 -10.39
N VAL A 151 -12.14 6.90 -9.23
CA VAL A 151 -13.15 6.34 -8.34
C VAL A 151 -14.40 7.20 -8.44
N LYS A 152 -15.55 6.55 -8.67
CA LYS A 152 -16.80 7.25 -8.84
C LYS A 152 -17.30 7.73 -7.49
N GLN A 153 -17.80 8.98 -7.47
CA GLN A 153 -18.47 9.50 -6.29
C GLN A 153 -19.84 8.80 -6.12
N PRO A 154 -20.29 8.61 -4.86
CA PRO A 154 -21.56 7.96 -4.61
C PRO A 154 -22.74 8.76 -5.13
#